data_4bdfde173fcb73559893bbdd8f694b52
#
_entry.id   4bdfde173fcb73559893bbdd8f694b52
#
_cell.length_a   1.000
_cell.length_b   1.000
_cell.length_c   1.000
_cell.angle_alpha   90.00
_cell.angle_beta   90.00
_cell.angle_gamma   90.00
#
_symmetry.space_group_name_H-M   'P 1'
#
loop_
_entity.id
_entity.type
_entity.pdbx_description
1 polymer ?
#
loop_
_entity_poly.entity_id
_entity_poly.type
_entity_poly.pdbx_seq_one_letter_code
_entity_poly.pdbx_strand_id
1 'polypeptide(L)'
;LLQPKFTTTRPSKGIGTPMIMINTAQQLRETIGDPRCDEWIDTWINEIETDFVKDDIKCVMEQVAPDGSIIDHIDGRTLNPGHAIEGAWFILHEAKYRNNDPHLIELGCKMLDYMWERGWDKEHGGILYFRDVYDKPVQEYWQDMKFWWPQNEVIIATLLAYTMTGDEKYAKWHKMIHDYAYEKFHDKENGEWFGYLHKDGTIAQTAKGNMFKGPFHLPRQEWYCL
;
A
#
# COMPACT_ATOMS: atom_id res chain seq x y z
N LEU A 1 -17.01 11.42 -0.22
CA LEU A 1 -17.08 10.01 0.20
C LEU A 1 -17.85 9.24 -0.87
N LEU A 2 -17.16 8.34 -1.57
CA LEU A 2 -17.80 7.45 -2.54
C LEU A 2 -18.69 6.48 -1.78
N GLN A 3 -19.99 6.63 -1.91
CA GLN A 3 -20.92 5.63 -1.38
C GLN A 3 -20.78 4.33 -2.18
N PRO A 4 -20.84 3.16 -1.52
CA PRO A 4 -20.84 1.89 -2.22
C PRO A 4 -21.93 1.85 -3.29
N LYS A 5 -21.58 1.42 -4.49
CA LYS A 5 -22.48 1.41 -5.65
C LYS A 5 -23.74 0.58 -5.44
N PHE A 6 -23.71 -0.36 -4.47
CA PHE A 6 -24.77 -1.30 -4.17
C PHE A 6 -25.02 -1.40 -2.65
N THR A 7 -25.33 -0.26 -2.01
CA THR A 7 -25.53 -0.17 -0.55
C THR A 7 -26.56 -1.13 0.02
N THR A 8 -27.56 -1.52 -0.75
CA THR A 8 -28.62 -2.41 -0.32
C THR A 8 -28.32 -3.90 -0.53
N THR A 9 -27.48 -4.23 -1.50
CA THR A 9 -27.20 -5.62 -1.86
C THR A 9 -25.77 -6.06 -1.56
N ARG A 10 -24.83 -5.11 -1.54
CA ARG A 10 -23.41 -5.34 -1.24
C ARG A 10 -22.86 -4.18 -0.40
N PRO A 11 -23.34 -3.99 0.82
CA PRO A 11 -22.77 -2.97 1.69
C PRO A 11 -21.32 -3.31 1.99
N SER A 12 -20.43 -2.36 1.71
CA SER A 12 -18.99 -2.53 1.94
C SER A 12 -18.32 -1.20 2.24
N LYS A 13 -17.16 -1.26 2.87
CA LYS A 13 -16.23 -0.15 3.03
C LYS A 13 -14.84 -0.56 2.57
N GLY A 14 -14.07 0.37 2.02
CA GLY A 14 -12.74 0.12 1.49
C GLY A 14 -11.66 0.81 2.30
N ILE A 15 -10.47 0.20 2.36
CA ILE A 15 -9.30 0.72 3.07
C ILE A 15 -8.79 2.06 2.50
N GLY A 16 -9.06 2.35 1.23
CA GLY A 16 -8.57 3.56 0.58
C GLY A 16 -8.99 4.86 1.27
N THR A 17 -10.20 4.89 1.87
CA THR A 17 -10.66 6.09 2.60
C THR A 17 -9.87 6.31 3.90
N PRO A 18 -9.85 5.38 4.89
CA PRO A 18 -9.08 5.60 6.10
C PRO A 18 -7.58 5.79 5.82
N MET A 19 -7.01 5.03 4.89
CA MET A 19 -5.61 5.18 4.50
C MET A 19 -5.28 6.60 4.04
N ILE A 20 -6.02 7.14 3.06
CA ILE A 20 -5.73 8.49 2.51
C ILE A 20 -6.02 9.60 3.53
N MET A 21 -7.00 9.38 4.41
CA MET A 21 -7.35 10.35 5.44
C MET A 21 -6.28 10.43 6.53
N ILE A 22 -5.57 9.35 6.86
CA ILE A 22 -4.41 9.40 7.76
C ILE A 22 -3.36 10.35 7.19
N ASN A 23 -2.93 10.14 5.94
CA ASN A 23 -1.89 10.97 5.33
C ASN A 23 -2.36 12.42 5.13
N THR A 24 -3.62 12.63 4.74
CA THR A 24 -4.18 13.97 4.61
C THR A 24 -4.16 14.72 5.94
N ALA A 25 -4.56 14.06 7.03
CA ALA A 25 -4.55 14.67 8.35
C ALA A 25 -3.11 14.95 8.85
N GLN A 26 -2.15 14.07 8.56
CA GLN A 26 -0.73 14.30 8.82
C GLN A 26 -0.23 15.57 8.13
N GLN A 27 -0.51 15.72 6.84
CA GLN A 27 -0.12 16.91 6.08
C GLN A 27 -0.78 18.20 6.59
N LEU A 28 -2.06 18.14 6.95
CA LEU A 28 -2.78 19.27 7.53
C LEU A 28 -2.21 19.64 8.92
N ARG A 29 -1.91 18.66 9.77
CA ARG A 29 -1.29 18.90 11.08
C ARG A 29 0.07 19.59 10.92
N GLU A 30 0.91 19.11 10.00
CA GLU A 30 2.25 19.66 9.77
C GLU A 30 2.21 21.07 9.15
N THR A 31 1.23 21.37 8.31
CA THR A 31 1.18 22.63 7.56
C THR A 31 0.39 23.73 8.27
N ILE A 32 -0.74 23.41 8.89
CA ILE A 32 -1.62 24.40 9.53
C ILE A 32 -1.75 24.24 11.04
N GLY A 33 -1.25 23.13 11.61
CA GLY A 33 -1.24 22.90 13.06
C GLY A 33 -2.63 22.66 13.66
N ASP A 34 -3.60 22.11 12.91
CA ASP A 34 -4.94 21.85 13.43
C ASP A 34 -4.94 20.66 14.40
N PRO A 35 -5.24 20.86 15.70
CA PRO A 35 -5.19 19.79 16.70
C PRO A 35 -6.23 18.68 16.50
N ARG A 36 -7.27 18.91 15.70
CA ARG A 36 -8.27 17.89 15.38
C ARG A 36 -7.69 16.76 14.51
N CYS A 37 -6.56 17.03 13.86
CA CYS A 37 -5.91 16.02 13.00
C CYS A 37 -5.49 14.79 13.81
N ASP A 38 -5.07 14.92 15.05
CA ASP A 38 -4.67 13.78 15.89
C ASP A 38 -5.85 12.84 16.15
N GLU A 39 -7.04 13.37 16.47
CA GLU A 39 -8.26 12.59 16.67
C GLU A 39 -8.71 11.89 15.40
N TRP A 40 -8.56 12.54 14.24
CA TRP A 40 -8.88 11.95 12.95
C TRP A 40 -7.92 10.82 12.60
N ILE A 41 -6.61 11.02 12.82
CA ILE A 41 -5.60 9.98 12.61
C ILE A 41 -5.90 8.76 13.47
N ASP A 42 -6.18 8.96 14.78
CA ASP A 42 -6.54 7.87 15.69
C ASP A 42 -7.77 7.10 15.21
N THR A 43 -8.80 7.81 14.77
CA THR A 43 -10.02 7.21 14.25
C THR A 43 -9.75 6.31 13.05
N TRP A 44 -8.96 6.80 12.08
CA TRP A 44 -8.69 6.06 10.85
C TRP A 44 -7.69 4.91 11.06
N ILE A 45 -6.70 5.06 11.95
CA ILE A 45 -5.81 3.96 12.32
C ILE A 45 -6.59 2.85 13.02
N ASN A 46 -7.46 3.20 13.98
CA ASN A 46 -8.29 2.22 14.66
C ASN A 46 -9.24 1.49 13.70
N GLU A 47 -9.81 2.17 12.71
CA GLU A 47 -10.64 1.51 11.69
C GLU A 47 -9.82 0.52 10.84
N ILE A 48 -8.60 0.89 10.44
CA ILE A 48 -7.73 -0.03 9.68
C ILE A 48 -7.41 -1.25 10.53
N GLU A 49 -6.98 -1.06 11.77
CA GLU A 49 -6.57 -2.14 12.66
C GLU A 49 -7.72 -3.10 12.96
N THR A 50 -8.90 -2.58 13.29
CA THR A 50 -10.04 -3.41 13.71
C THR A 50 -10.75 -4.10 12.54
N ASP A 51 -10.89 -3.41 11.41
CA ASP A 51 -11.76 -3.86 10.34
C ASP A 51 -11.02 -4.48 9.16
N PHE A 52 -9.83 -4.00 8.84
CA PHE A 52 -9.11 -4.44 7.64
C PHE A 52 -7.96 -5.41 7.93
N VAL A 53 -7.28 -5.31 9.07
CA VAL A 53 -6.23 -6.27 9.45
C VAL A 53 -6.86 -7.56 9.94
N LYS A 54 -6.46 -8.71 9.35
CA LYS A 54 -6.95 -10.05 9.67
C LYS A 54 -5.79 -10.93 10.09
N ASP A 55 -5.55 -11.01 11.39
CA ASP A 55 -4.41 -11.74 11.97
C ASP A 55 -4.51 -13.26 11.77
N ASP A 56 -5.72 -13.80 11.79
CA ASP A 56 -5.99 -15.23 11.61
C ASP A 56 -5.58 -15.76 10.23
N ILE A 57 -5.71 -14.93 9.20
CA ILE A 57 -5.34 -15.26 7.81
C ILE A 57 -4.13 -14.46 7.30
N LYS A 58 -3.49 -13.66 8.17
CA LYS A 58 -2.32 -12.81 7.85
C LYS A 58 -2.55 -11.99 6.58
N CYS A 59 -3.49 -11.07 6.67
CA CYS A 59 -3.93 -10.30 5.52
C CYS A 59 -4.39 -8.91 5.94
N VAL A 60 -4.27 -7.95 5.02
CA VAL A 60 -4.95 -6.66 5.08
C VAL A 60 -5.94 -6.61 3.93
N MET A 61 -7.23 -6.49 4.25
CA MET A 61 -8.31 -6.50 3.27
C MET A 61 -8.39 -5.17 2.52
N GLU A 62 -8.69 -5.21 1.23
CA GLU A 62 -9.01 -4.01 0.42
C GLU A 62 -10.44 -3.53 0.69
N GLN A 63 -11.36 -4.48 0.88
CA GLN A 63 -12.77 -4.22 1.21
C GLN A 63 -13.26 -5.18 2.29
N VAL A 64 -14.16 -4.66 3.14
CA VAL A 64 -14.84 -5.43 4.18
C VAL A 64 -16.30 -5.02 4.25
N ALA A 65 -17.16 -5.85 4.88
CA ALA A 65 -18.52 -5.47 5.23
C ALA A 65 -18.51 -4.31 6.25
N PRO A 66 -19.63 -3.60 6.45
CA PRO A 66 -19.69 -2.49 7.40
C PRO A 66 -19.28 -2.85 8.84
N ASP A 67 -19.41 -4.09 9.23
CA ASP A 67 -19.00 -4.64 10.54
C ASP A 67 -17.56 -5.18 10.56
N GLY A 68 -16.81 -4.98 9.48
CA GLY A 68 -15.44 -5.46 9.35
C GLY A 68 -15.32 -6.92 8.89
N SER A 69 -16.39 -7.66 8.72
CA SER A 69 -16.34 -9.06 8.28
C SER A 69 -15.89 -9.20 6.81
N ILE A 70 -15.30 -10.35 6.48
CA ILE A 70 -14.84 -10.65 5.11
C ILE A 70 -16.07 -10.92 4.23
N ILE A 71 -16.11 -10.24 3.08
CA ILE A 71 -17.13 -10.47 2.07
C ILE A 71 -16.64 -11.57 1.12
N ASP A 72 -17.21 -12.77 1.22
CA ASP A 72 -16.87 -13.89 0.31
C ASP A 72 -17.53 -13.72 -1.07
N HIS A 73 -17.13 -12.68 -1.74
CA HIS A 73 -17.49 -12.36 -3.12
C HIS A 73 -16.20 -11.97 -3.88
N ILE A 74 -16.17 -12.11 -5.20
CA ILE A 74 -14.97 -11.84 -5.99
C ILE A 74 -14.38 -10.44 -5.73
N ASP A 75 -15.22 -9.40 -5.63
CA ASP A 75 -14.75 -8.04 -5.34
C ASP A 75 -14.24 -7.92 -3.89
N GLY A 76 -14.99 -8.51 -2.92
CA GLY A 76 -14.63 -8.45 -1.50
C GLY A 76 -13.39 -9.27 -1.14
N ARG A 77 -13.03 -10.27 -1.95
CA ARG A 77 -11.82 -11.07 -1.79
C ARG A 77 -10.60 -10.48 -2.48
N THR A 78 -10.78 -9.49 -3.36
CA THR A 78 -9.67 -8.85 -4.05
C THR A 78 -8.85 -8.02 -3.08
N LEU A 79 -7.55 -8.26 -3.04
CA LEU A 79 -6.54 -7.54 -2.27
C LEU A 79 -5.76 -6.62 -3.19
N ASN A 80 -5.41 -5.46 -2.67
CA ASN A 80 -4.42 -4.57 -3.28
C ASN A 80 -3.20 -4.45 -2.35
N PRO A 81 -2.13 -5.23 -2.59
CA PRO A 81 -0.93 -5.16 -1.76
C PRO A 81 -0.34 -3.75 -1.69
N GLY A 82 -0.41 -2.99 -2.78
CA GLY A 82 0.07 -1.62 -2.85
C GLY A 82 -0.63 -0.69 -1.85
N HIS A 83 -1.96 -0.66 -1.83
CA HIS A 83 -2.73 0.17 -0.89
C HIS A 83 -2.47 -0.21 0.57
N ALA A 84 -2.46 -1.51 0.86
CA ALA A 84 -2.22 -1.97 2.23
C ALA A 84 -0.81 -1.58 2.73
N ILE A 85 0.21 -1.67 1.86
CA ILE A 85 1.59 -1.28 2.20
C ILE A 85 1.72 0.25 2.26
N GLU A 86 1.02 1.00 1.41
CA GLU A 86 0.93 2.45 1.51
C GLU A 86 0.33 2.86 2.87
N GLY A 87 -0.77 2.25 3.28
CA GLY A 87 -1.34 2.45 4.62
C GLY A 87 -0.38 2.08 5.75
N ALA A 88 0.37 1.00 5.57
CA ALA A 88 1.36 0.57 6.54
C ALA A 88 2.43 1.64 6.81
N TRP A 89 2.99 2.26 5.77
CA TRP A 89 3.99 3.28 5.99
C TRP A 89 3.40 4.62 6.46
N PHE A 90 2.14 4.95 6.16
CA PHE A 90 1.47 6.09 6.80
C PHE A 90 1.39 5.90 8.32
N ILE A 91 1.11 4.68 8.78
CA ILE A 91 1.09 4.33 10.21
C ILE A 91 2.50 4.36 10.81
N LEU A 92 3.52 3.84 10.11
CA LEU A 92 4.91 3.95 10.54
C LEU A 92 5.39 5.40 10.63
N HIS A 93 4.97 6.25 9.68
CA HIS A 93 5.25 7.69 9.73
C HIS A 93 4.61 8.34 10.95
N GLU A 94 3.37 7.96 11.28
CA GLU A 94 2.71 8.40 12.50
C GLU A 94 3.45 7.93 13.76
N ALA A 95 3.92 6.68 13.78
CA ALA A 95 4.72 6.16 14.88
C ALA A 95 5.97 7.02 15.13
N LYS A 96 6.67 7.41 14.05
CA LYS A 96 7.84 8.30 14.12
C LYS A 96 7.46 9.66 14.71
N TYR A 97 6.36 10.26 14.30
CA TYR A 97 5.86 11.51 14.83
C TYR A 97 5.53 11.43 16.32
N ARG A 98 4.99 10.29 16.78
CA ARG A 98 4.65 9.99 18.18
C ARG A 98 5.82 9.37 18.97
N ASN A 99 7.04 9.81 18.74
CA ASN A 99 8.24 9.38 19.46
C ASN A 99 8.50 7.86 19.39
N ASN A 100 8.29 7.28 18.21
CA ASN A 100 8.42 5.85 17.94
C ASN A 100 7.44 5.00 18.78
N ASP A 101 6.16 5.35 18.72
CA ASP A 101 5.11 4.59 19.39
C ASP A 101 5.18 3.11 19.01
N PRO A 102 5.39 2.20 20.00
CA PRO A 102 5.66 0.79 19.71
C PRO A 102 4.45 0.06 19.14
N HIS A 103 3.22 0.45 19.48
CA HIS A 103 2.01 -0.14 18.94
C HIS A 103 1.87 0.18 17.45
N LEU A 104 2.11 1.43 17.07
CA LEU A 104 2.05 1.84 15.67
C LEU A 104 3.18 1.23 14.82
N ILE A 105 4.37 1.05 15.41
CA ILE A 105 5.46 0.32 14.75
C ILE A 105 5.05 -1.13 14.50
N GLU A 106 4.51 -1.81 15.52
CA GLU A 106 4.06 -3.20 15.40
C GLU A 106 2.97 -3.33 14.33
N LEU A 107 1.96 -2.46 14.35
CA LEU A 107 0.85 -2.46 13.39
C LEU A 107 1.34 -2.23 11.95
N GLY A 108 2.14 -1.19 11.72
CA GLY A 108 2.66 -0.90 10.39
C GLY A 108 3.57 -2.00 9.86
N CYS A 109 4.45 -2.55 10.69
CA CYS A 109 5.30 -3.68 10.33
C CYS A 109 4.48 -4.95 10.04
N LYS A 110 3.46 -5.25 10.85
CA LYS A 110 2.54 -6.37 10.65
C LYS A 110 1.82 -6.27 9.29
N MET A 111 1.27 -5.11 8.96
CA MET A 111 0.61 -4.88 7.67
C MET A 111 1.58 -5.07 6.50
N LEU A 112 2.80 -4.51 6.60
CA LEU A 112 3.85 -4.67 5.61
C LEU A 112 4.23 -6.15 5.43
N ASP A 113 4.44 -6.88 6.53
CA ASP A 113 4.81 -8.30 6.51
C ASP A 113 3.74 -9.15 5.80
N TYR A 114 2.47 -8.97 6.17
CA TYR A 114 1.37 -9.72 5.58
C TYR A 114 1.25 -9.46 4.08
N MET A 115 1.39 -8.23 3.67
CA MET A 115 1.16 -7.87 2.28
C MET A 115 2.39 -8.01 1.40
N TRP A 116 3.60 -8.01 1.97
CA TRP A 116 4.79 -8.46 1.27
C TRP A 116 4.68 -9.94 0.87
N GLU A 117 4.34 -10.83 1.82
CA GLU A 117 4.21 -12.27 1.54
C GLU A 117 3.14 -12.58 0.47
N ARG A 118 2.07 -11.80 0.41
CA ARG A 118 0.99 -11.96 -0.56
C ARG A 118 1.27 -11.29 -1.90
N GLY A 119 1.98 -10.17 -1.89
CA GLY A 119 2.17 -9.32 -3.06
C GLY A 119 3.47 -9.56 -3.82
N TRP A 120 4.54 -10.00 -3.14
CA TRP A 120 5.83 -10.20 -3.79
C TRP A 120 5.80 -11.36 -4.78
N ASP A 121 6.12 -11.10 -6.05
CA ASP A 121 6.26 -12.13 -7.06
C ASP A 121 7.59 -12.88 -6.87
N LYS A 122 7.51 -14.13 -6.41
CA LYS A 122 8.68 -14.98 -6.13
C LYS A 122 9.38 -15.48 -7.40
N GLU A 123 8.72 -15.39 -8.56
CA GLU A 123 9.24 -15.85 -9.85
C GLU A 123 10.00 -14.75 -10.59
N HIS A 124 9.40 -13.56 -10.67
CA HIS A 124 9.94 -12.47 -11.50
C HIS A 124 10.31 -11.21 -10.68
N GLY A 125 10.04 -11.18 -9.38
CA GLY A 125 10.23 -10.00 -8.52
C GLY A 125 9.15 -8.94 -8.72
N GLY A 126 9.16 -7.92 -7.84
CA GLY A 126 8.18 -6.84 -7.82
C GLY A 126 6.87 -7.21 -7.15
N ILE A 127 6.04 -6.21 -6.90
CA ILE A 127 4.73 -6.35 -6.26
C ILE A 127 3.65 -6.50 -7.34
N LEU A 128 2.89 -7.59 -7.25
CA LEU A 128 1.71 -7.85 -8.08
C LEU A 128 0.57 -6.89 -7.72
N TYR A 129 -0.23 -6.51 -8.71
CA TYR A 129 -1.24 -5.47 -8.54
C TYR A 129 -2.43 -5.93 -7.69
N PHE A 130 -3.04 -7.08 -8.04
CA PHE A 130 -4.12 -7.67 -7.27
C PHE A 130 -3.85 -9.12 -6.89
N ARG A 131 -4.42 -9.53 -5.75
CA ARG A 131 -4.44 -10.92 -5.27
C ARG A 131 -5.85 -11.26 -4.78
N ASP A 132 -6.20 -12.52 -4.74
CA ASP A 132 -7.40 -12.99 -4.01
C ASP A 132 -6.97 -13.49 -2.63
N VAL A 133 -7.75 -13.20 -1.59
CA VAL A 133 -7.42 -13.56 -0.20
C VAL A 133 -7.30 -15.07 0.03
N TYR A 134 -7.96 -15.88 -0.80
CA TYR A 134 -7.93 -17.34 -0.76
C TYR A 134 -7.23 -17.96 -1.97
N ASP A 135 -6.42 -17.19 -2.70
CA ASP A 135 -5.71 -17.60 -3.91
C ASP A 135 -6.65 -18.12 -5.03
N LYS A 136 -7.90 -17.67 -5.04
CA LYS A 136 -8.86 -17.92 -6.12
C LYS A 136 -8.62 -16.94 -7.28
N PRO A 137 -9.21 -17.17 -8.46
CA PRO A 137 -9.14 -16.23 -9.57
C PRO A 137 -9.67 -14.84 -9.20
N VAL A 138 -8.96 -13.80 -9.61
CA VAL A 138 -9.38 -12.39 -9.54
C VAL A 138 -10.10 -12.03 -10.84
N GLN A 139 -11.01 -11.06 -10.79
CA GLN A 139 -11.80 -10.65 -11.95
C GLN A 139 -10.95 -9.93 -13.00
N GLU A 140 -10.02 -9.08 -12.57
CA GLU A 140 -9.19 -8.26 -13.44
C GLU A 140 -8.11 -9.10 -14.14
N TYR A 141 -8.11 -9.13 -15.46
CA TYR A 141 -7.12 -9.88 -16.26
C TYR A 141 -5.69 -9.31 -16.11
N TRP A 142 -5.53 -8.07 -15.64
CA TRP A 142 -4.22 -7.45 -15.36
C TRP A 142 -3.76 -7.62 -13.90
N GLN A 143 -4.37 -8.52 -13.15
CA GLN A 143 -4.11 -8.73 -11.72
C GLN A 143 -2.64 -8.96 -11.37
N ASP A 144 -1.92 -9.64 -12.25
CA ASP A 144 -0.52 -10.02 -12.07
C ASP A 144 0.46 -9.04 -12.74
N MET A 145 -0.04 -7.98 -13.33
CA MET A 145 0.82 -6.89 -13.79
C MET A 145 1.47 -6.17 -12.63
N LYS A 146 2.53 -5.41 -12.93
CA LYS A 146 3.26 -4.62 -11.96
C LYS A 146 3.15 -3.16 -12.35
N PHE A 147 2.56 -2.36 -11.46
CA PHE A 147 2.41 -0.93 -11.64
C PHE A 147 3.50 -0.21 -10.87
N TRP A 148 3.87 0.99 -11.31
CA TRP A 148 4.95 1.79 -10.73
C TRP A 148 4.70 2.14 -9.26
N TRP A 149 3.48 2.56 -8.93
CA TRP A 149 3.17 3.12 -7.63
C TRP A 149 3.26 2.11 -6.46
N PRO A 150 2.82 0.85 -6.57
CA PRO A 150 3.04 -0.11 -5.49
C PRO A 150 4.53 -0.33 -5.18
N GLN A 151 5.39 -0.30 -6.20
CA GLN A 151 6.82 -0.44 -5.99
C GLN A 151 7.39 0.75 -5.20
N ASN A 152 6.96 1.99 -5.54
CA ASN A 152 7.36 3.19 -4.81
C ASN A 152 6.93 3.13 -3.34
N GLU A 153 5.69 2.74 -3.08
CA GLU A 153 5.16 2.65 -1.71
C GLU A 153 5.90 1.61 -0.87
N VAL A 154 6.26 0.48 -1.47
CA VAL A 154 7.03 -0.57 -0.79
C VAL A 154 8.48 -0.13 -0.52
N ILE A 155 9.09 0.65 -1.40
CA ILE A 155 10.42 1.23 -1.16
C ILE A 155 10.38 2.10 0.10
N ILE A 156 9.39 3.00 0.22
CA ILE A 156 9.21 3.84 1.42
C ILE A 156 8.96 2.98 2.66
N ALA A 157 8.00 2.05 2.59
CA ALA A 157 7.59 1.23 3.72
C ALA A 157 8.74 0.40 4.30
N THR A 158 9.51 -0.26 3.43
CA THR A 158 10.63 -1.12 3.85
C THR A 158 11.78 -0.32 4.44
N LEU A 159 12.10 0.86 3.88
CA LEU A 159 13.12 1.75 4.45
C LEU A 159 12.68 2.24 5.83
N LEU A 160 11.45 2.69 5.97
CA LEU A 160 10.92 3.19 7.23
C LEU A 160 10.88 2.10 8.31
N ALA A 161 10.39 0.91 7.96
CA ALA A 161 10.39 -0.25 8.87
C ALA A 161 11.81 -0.63 9.33
N TYR A 162 12.79 -0.63 8.43
CA TYR A 162 14.20 -0.87 8.79
C TYR A 162 14.74 0.19 9.74
N THR A 163 14.54 1.46 9.43
CA THR A 163 15.05 2.57 10.26
C THR A 163 14.46 2.59 11.66
N MET A 164 13.23 2.11 11.83
CA MET A 164 12.55 2.10 13.12
C MET A 164 12.83 0.84 13.95
N THR A 165 13.07 -0.30 13.29
CA THR A 165 13.22 -1.59 13.99
C THR A 165 14.64 -2.11 14.02
N GLY A 166 15.48 -1.74 13.07
CA GLY A 166 16.80 -2.34 12.85
C GLY A 166 16.74 -3.80 12.35
N ASP A 167 15.56 -4.31 11.99
CA ASP A 167 15.42 -5.70 11.50
C ASP A 167 15.93 -5.81 10.06
N GLU A 168 17.02 -6.57 9.89
CA GLU A 168 17.67 -6.82 8.59
C GLU A 168 16.75 -7.42 7.52
N LYS A 169 15.62 -7.99 7.91
CA LYS A 169 14.58 -8.43 6.98
C LYS A 169 14.12 -7.28 6.09
N TYR A 170 13.87 -6.12 6.68
CA TYR A 170 13.40 -4.95 5.93
C TYR A 170 14.48 -4.31 5.07
N ALA A 171 15.73 -4.32 5.52
CA ALA A 171 16.86 -3.91 4.68
C ALA A 171 17.00 -4.79 3.43
N LYS A 172 16.85 -6.12 3.61
CA LYS A 172 16.84 -7.07 2.50
C LYS A 172 15.68 -6.82 1.54
N TRP A 173 14.46 -6.64 2.06
CA TRP A 173 13.28 -6.36 1.24
C TRP A 173 13.40 -5.02 0.51
N HIS A 174 13.91 -4.00 1.20
CA HIS A 174 14.20 -2.71 0.58
C HIS A 174 15.14 -2.85 -0.62
N LYS A 175 16.24 -3.57 -0.45
CA LYS A 175 17.18 -3.84 -1.55
C LYS A 175 16.50 -4.57 -2.70
N MET A 176 15.70 -5.60 -2.41
CA MET A 176 15.01 -6.38 -3.43
C MET A 176 14.05 -5.53 -4.26
N ILE A 177 13.20 -4.73 -3.62
CA ILE A 177 12.22 -3.89 -4.31
C ILE A 177 12.89 -2.72 -5.03
N HIS A 178 13.89 -2.09 -4.42
CA HIS A 178 14.66 -1.00 -5.02
C HIS A 178 15.36 -1.47 -6.30
N ASP A 179 16.14 -2.54 -6.22
CA ASP A 179 16.87 -3.08 -7.38
C ASP A 179 15.90 -3.45 -8.50
N TYR A 180 14.79 -4.13 -8.18
CA TYR A 180 13.76 -4.48 -9.15
C TYR A 180 13.17 -3.24 -9.82
N ALA A 181 12.75 -2.26 -9.03
CA ALA A 181 12.05 -1.09 -9.54
C ALA A 181 12.96 -0.22 -10.44
N TYR A 182 14.18 0.04 -10.01
CA TYR A 182 15.13 0.84 -10.79
C TYR A 182 15.68 0.08 -12.02
N GLU A 183 15.69 -1.25 -12.00
CA GLU A 183 16.06 -2.03 -13.19
C GLU A 183 14.94 -2.05 -14.23
N LYS A 184 13.68 -2.25 -13.80
CA LYS A 184 12.56 -2.59 -14.69
C LYS A 184 11.72 -1.39 -15.11
N PHE A 185 11.51 -0.41 -14.22
CA PHE A 185 10.64 0.74 -14.50
C PHE A 185 11.40 1.94 -15.05
N HIS A 186 12.66 2.14 -14.64
CA HIS A 186 13.42 3.31 -15.01
C HIS A 186 13.81 3.30 -16.49
N ASP A 187 13.42 4.36 -17.22
CA ASP A 187 13.91 4.59 -18.57
C ASP A 187 15.28 5.26 -18.51
N LYS A 188 16.31 4.47 -18.73
CA LYS A 188 17.71 4.91 -18.63
C LYS A 188 18.12 5.89 -19.75
N GLU A 189 17.38 5.93 -20.85
CA GLU A 189 17.66 6.80 -21.98
C GLU A 189 17.02 8.18 -21.84
N ASN A 190 15.74 8.20 -21.45
CA ASN A 190 14.94 9.43 -21.46
C ASN A 190 14.51 9.88 -20.06
N GLY A 191 14.92 9.17 -19.01
CA GLY A 191 14.52 9.44 -17.62
C GLY A 191 13.08 9.06 -17.31
N GLU A 192 12.69 9.25 -16.08
CA GLU A 192 11.38 8.89 -15.52
C GLU A 192 11.13 7.37 -15.57
N TRP A 193 10.03 6.90 -15.01
CA TRP A 193 9.64 5.49 -14.97
C TRP A 193 8.49 5.20 -15.91
N PHE A 194 8.53 4.03 -16.58
CA PHE A 194 7.34 3.46 -17.20
C PHE A 194 6.28 3.17 -16.13
N GLY A 195 5.01 3.22 -16.52
CA GLY A 195 3.93 3.05 -15.53
C GLY A 195 3.55 1.59 -15.29
N TYR A 196 3.67 0.75 -16.31
CA TYR A 196 3.02 -0.55 -16.33
C TYR A 196 3.91 -1.60 -16.97
N LEU A 197 4.15 -2.69 -16.23
CA LEU A 197 4.89 -3.86 -16.70
C LEU A 197 3.97 -5.08 -16.71
N HIS A 198 4.24 -6.00 -17.63
CA HIS A 198 3.71 -7.36 -17.55
C HIS A 198 4.28 -8.11 -16.34
N LYS A 199 3.72 -9.27 -16.01
CA LYS A 199 4.17 -10.12 -14.90
C LYS A 199 5.69 -10.40 -14.94
N ASP A 200 6.23 -10.69 -16.12
CA ASP A 200 7.64 -10.98 -16.33
C ASP A 200 8.59 -9.76 -16.25
N GLY A 201 8.03 -8.57 -16.04
CA GLY A 201 8.79 -7.32 -15.97
C GLY A 201 9.06 -6.65 -17.31
N THR A 202 8.49 -7.15 -18.42
CA THR A 202 8.54 -6.46 -19.70
C THR A 202 7.57 -5.28 -19.75
N ILE A 203 7.92 -4.23 -20.50
CA ILE A 203 7.14 -2.98 -20.57
C ILE A 203 5.81 -3.26 -21.27
N ALA A 204 4.70 -3.02 -20.59
CA ALA A 204 3.35 -3.18 -21.14
C ALA A 204 2.90 -1.98 -21.97
N GLN A 205 3.34 -0.76 -21.61
CA GLN A 205 3.13 0.44 -22.40
C GLN A 205 4.25 1.43 -22.19
N THR A 206 4.58 2.18 -23.24
CA THR A 206 5.69 3.14 -23.22
C THR A 206 5.31 4.53 -22.71
N ALA A 207 4.01 4.81 -22.54
CA ALA A 207 3.55 6.08 -22.00
C ALA A 207 3.97 6.23 -20.52
N LYS A 208 4.67 7.31 -20.20
CA LYS A 208 5.17 7.61 -18.85
C LYS A 208 4.20 8.45 -18.03
N GLY A 209 3.16 8.97 -18.63
CA GLY A 209 2.07 9.70 -17.97
C GLY A 209 0.74 9.42 -18.62
N ASN A 210 -0.33 9.38 -17.83
CA ASN A 210 -1.70 9.21 -18.28
C ASN A 210 -2.66 9.72 -17.18
N MET A 211 -3.99 9.44 -17.33
CA MET A 211 -4.98 9.88 -16.35
C MET A 211 -4.70 9.38 -14.91
N PHE A 212 -4.03 8.24 -14.74
CA PHE A 212 -3.75 7.64 -13.43
C PHE A 212 -2.30 7.86 -12.98
N LYS A 213 -1.34 7.85 -13.91
CA LYS A 213 0.07 8.06 -13.61
C LYS A 213 0.44 9.53 -13.81
N GLY A 214 0.48 10.27 -12.69
CA GLY A 214 1.01 11.62 -12.60
C GLY A 214 2.29 11.69 -11.78
N PRO A 215 2.85 12.89 -11.56
CA PRO A 215 4.08 13.11 -10.78
C PRO A 215 3.80 13.09 -9.26
N PHE A 216 3.28 11.97 -8.74
CA PHE A 216 2.91 11.84 -7.34
C PHE A 216 3.75 10.78 -6.60
N HIS A 217 3.56 9.50 -6.89
CA HIS A 217 4.21 8.41 -6.15
C HIS A 217 5.73 8.41 -6.30
N LEU A 218 6.26 8.58 -7.51
CA LEU A 218 7.71 8.58 -7.72
C LEU A 218 8.39 9.77 -7.05
N PRO A 219 7.97 11.05 -7.25
CA PRO A 219 8.56 12.17 -6.50
C PRO A 219 8.40 12.05 -4.99
N ARG A 220 7.28 11.47 -4.50
CA ARG A 220 7.08 11.22 -3.08
C ARG A 220 8.09 10.20 -2.55
N GLN A 221 8.31 9.10 -3.27
CA GLN A 221 9.30 8.10 -2.89
C GLN A 221 10.70 8.70 -2.84
N GLU A 222 11.11 9.48 -3.86
CA GLU A 222 12.41 10.17 -3.86
C GLU A 222 12.53 11.11 -2.66
N TRP A 223 11.49 11.87 -2.35
CA TRP A 223 11.48 12.82 -1.24
C TRP A 223 11.59 12.13 0.13
N TYR A 224 10.84 11.04 0.36
CA TYR A 224 10.82 10.36 1.66
C TYR A 224 12.05 9.47 1.90
N CYS A 225 12.80 9.11 0.85
CA CYS A 225 14.00 8.26 0.95
C CYS A 225 15.32 9.07 0.95
N LEU A 226 15.26 10.40 0.88
CA LEU A 226 16.41 11.29 1.04
C LEU A 226 16.76 11.48 2.53
#